data_641d68d8d8546c950c3e9bc30dd38032
#
_entry.id   641d68d8d8546c950c3e9bc30dd38032
#
_cell.length_a   1.000
_cell.length_b   1.000
_cell.length_c   1.000
_cell.angle_alpha   90.00
_cell.angle_beta   90.00
_cell.angle_gamma   90.00
#
_symmetry.space_group_name_H-M   'P 1'
#
loop_
_entity.id
_entity.type
_entity.pdbx_description
1 polymer ?
#
loop_
_entity_poly.entity_id
_entity_poly.type
_entity_poly.pdbx_seq_one_letter_code
_entity_poly.pdbx_strand_id
1 'polypeptide(L)'
;MAFDGITVKAVVKELKDTLTGGRIYKIAQPESDELLFTIKTPENGQKRLLLSASASLPLVYLTEKNRPSPMTAPGFCMLLRKHLQNGRITDITQPGLERIIHLHVEHLDEMGDLKHKRLIIEVMGKHSNIIFVDDKDMVIDSIKHISGMVSSLREVLPGRTYFIPMTQEKNDPLALDHASFHKAMTSGNLPVYKALYGSYTGISPVLAQEVCCKAGIDGDQSTALFTDLPEGETLLERLYDAFCALMAQVSSGDFHPVIFYENGAPTEYSALPLSMYESDEQKKIPSISALLEQYYAEKSIYTRIRQKSVDLRKIVQTALERNVKKYDLQIRQIKDTEKKDKYRVYGELLNTYGYQVPEGSRSTEALNYYTNEMITIPLDPLLTPSENAKKYFDRYGKLKRTYEALSKLTVEVKEEIDHLESIQTALDIALREDDLTQIREELIASGYIRRKGGTKKVKITSRPFHYLSSDGFHMYVGKNNYQNDELTFKFATGGDWWFHAKGMPGSHVILKTEGKELPDRAFEEAARLAAYYSKAREQNKIEIDYVEKKNVKKPGGAKPGFVVYYTNYSMAIDPDISALTLVED
;
A
#
# COMPACT_ATOMS: atom_id res chain seq x y z
N MET A 1 -9.99 9.52 10.18
CA MET A 1 -9.60 8.53 11.22
C MET A 1 -10.69 7.48 11.25
N ALA A 2 -10.40 6.26 10.80
CA ALA A 2 -11.42 5.22 10.63
C ALA A 2 -12.09 4.74 11.93
N PHE A 3 -11.44 4.88 13.10
CA PHE A 3 -12.05 4.58 14.39
C PHE A 3 -12.89 5.78 14.86
N ASP A 4 -14.04 5.97 14.25
CA ASP A 4 -14.98 7.05 14.51
C ASP A 4 -16.08 6.65 15.50
N GLY A 5 -17.05 7.56 15.76
CA GLY A 5 -18.13 7.31 16.72
C GLY A 5 -19.05 6.17 16.29
N ILE A 6 -19.25 5.94 14.99
CA ILE A 6 -20.08 4.84 14.47
C ILE A 6 -19.35 3.51 14.59
N THR A 7 -18.05 3.47 14.32
CA THR A 7 -17.22 2.28 14.60
C THR A 7 -17.25 1.93 16.10
N VAL A 8 -17.13 2.93 16.97
CA VAL A 8 -17.26 2.71 18.43
C VAL A 8 -18.64 2.16 18.79
N LYS A 9 -19.72 2.67 18.14
CA LYS A 9 -21.09 2.16 18.36
C LYS A 9 -21.21 0.68 17.99
N ALA A 10 -20.63 0.28 16.86
CA ALA A 10 -20.60 -1.13 16.44
C ALA A 10 -19.80 -1.99 17.43
N VAL A 11 -18.64 -1.52 17.90
CA VAL A 11 -17.86 -2.20 18.93
C VAL A 11 -18.65 -2.35 20.21
N VAL A 12 -19.28 -1.28 20.71
CA VAL A 12 -20.08 -1.30 21.95
C VAL A 12 -21.24 -2.29 21.83
N LYS A 13 -21.92 -2.34 20.69
CA LYS A 13 -22.97 -3.33 20.45
C LYS A 13 -22.44 -4.76 20.54
N GLU A 14 -21.36 -5.08 19.81
CA GLU A 14 -20.75 -6.42 19.86
C GLU A 14 -20.28 -6.80 21.26
N LEU A 15 -19.62 -5.88 21.97
CA LEU A 15 -19.17 -6.10 23.35
C LEU A 15 -20.34 -6.30 24.32
N LYS A 16 -21.41 -5.52 24.17
CA LYS A 16 -22.63 -5.63 25.00
C LYS A 16 -23.30 -6.98 24.81
N ASP A 17 -23.50 -7.39 23.54
CA ASP A 17 -24.13 -8.66 23.19
C ASP A 17 -23.27 -9.87 23.64
N THR A 18 -21.94 -9.71 23.66
CA THR A 18 -21.02 -10.82 23.96
C THR A 18 -20.62 -10.91 25.45
N LEU A 19 -20.42 -9.79 26.11
CA LEU A 19 -19.75 -9.75 27.43
C LEU A 19 -20.68 -9.40 28.61
N THR A 20 -21.89 -8.88 28.38
CA THR A 20 -22.80 -8.53 29.46
C THR A 20 -23.15 -9.77 30.31
N GLY A 21 -23.12 -9.64 31.62
CA GLY A 21 -23.26 -10.75 32.56
C GLY A 21 -22.00 -11.57 32.80
N GLY A 22 -20.97 -11.38 31.99
CA GLY A 22 -19.67 -12.05 32.11
C GLY A 22 -18.88 -11.61 33.33
N ARG A 23 -18.01 -12.51 33.84
CA ARG A 23 -17.11 -12.24 34.98
C ARG A 23 -15.68 -12.04 34.48
N ILE A 24 -15.03 -11.02 35.01
CA ILE A 24 -13.63 -10.69 34.71
C ILE A 24 -12.71 -11.69 35.42
N TYR A 25 -12.21 -12.69 34.67
CA TYR A 25 -11.41 -13.77 35.27
C TYR A 25 -9.93 -13.37 35.42
N LYS A 26 -9.35 -12.67 34.44
CA LYS A 26 -7.95 -12.28 34.49
C LYS A 26 -7.77 -10.90 33.86
N ILE A 27 -6.90 -10.08 34.44
CA ILE A 27 -6.47 -8.79 33.91
C ILE A 27 -4.95 -8.84 33.72
N ALA A 28 -4.49 -8.52 32.53
CA ALA A 28 -3.09 -8.44 32.15
C ALA A 28 -2.81 -7.07 31.51
N GLN A 29 -1.58 -6.60 31.61
CA GLN A 29 -1.09 -5.38 30.97
C GLN A 29 0.15 -5.75 30.13
N PRO A 30 -0.02 -6.17 28.86
CA PRO A 30 1.08 -6.58 28.00
C PRO A 30 2.07 -5.46 27.72
N GLU A 31 1.56 -4.25 27.45
CA GLU A 31 2.32 -3.03 27.16
C GLU A 31 1.95 -1.92 28.13
N SER A 32 2.75 -0.86 28.17
CA SER A 32 2.54 0.27 29.09
C SER A 32 1.17 0.96 28.94
N ASP A 33 0.57 0.88 27.76
CA ASP A 33 -0.69 1.52 27.39
C ASP A 33 -1.77 0.54 26.88
N GLU A 34 -1.59 -0.77 27.14
CA GLU A 34 -2.54 -1.83 26.76
C GLU A 34 -2.99 -2.67 27.94
N LEU A 35 -4.27 -3.04 27.96
CA LEU A 35 -4.84 -4.03 28.86
C LEU A 35 -5.45 -5.19 28.08
N LEU A 36 -5.32 -6.40 28.61
CA LEU A 36 -5.97 -7.61 28.07
C LEU A 36 -6.81 -8.24 29.19
N PHE A 37 -8.13 -8.19 29.05
CA PHE A 37 -9.06 -8.82 29.93
C PHE A 37 -9.45 -10.22 29.44
N THR A 38 -9.45 -11.21 30.32
CA THR A 38 -10.05 -12.51 30.06
C THR A 38 -11.37 -12.56 30.82
N ILE A 39 -12.47 -12.74 30.12
CA ILE A 39 -13.82 -12.67 30.64
C ILE A 39 -14.50 -14.03 30.42
N LYS A 40 -15.12 -14.58 31.43
CA LYS A 40 -15.94 -15.79 31.34
C LYS A 40 -17.40 -15.41 31.26
N THR A 41 -18.04 -15.71 30.16
CA THR A 41 -19.46 -15.42 29.93
C THR A 41 -20.27 -16.70 30.02
N PRO A 42 -21.53 -16.64 30.48
CA PRO A 42 -22.38 -17.84 30.60
C PRO A 42 -22.63 -18.53 29.25
N GLU A 43 -22.86 -17.75 28.19
CA GLU A 43 -23.30 -18.25 26.89
C GLU A 43 -22.13 -18.40 25.89
N ASN A 44 -21.16 -17.47 25.92
CA ASN A 44 -20.11 -17.37 24.93
C ASN A 44 -18.76 -17.94 25.36
N GLY A 45 -18.70 -18.59 26.53
CA GLY A 45 -17.49 -19.19 27.08
C GLY A 45 -16.45 -18.14 27.51
N GLN A 46 -15.17 -18.43 27.21
CA GLN A 46 -14.07 -17.52 27.54
C GLN A 46 -13.76 -16.58 26.38
N LYS A 47 -13.84 -15.27 26.61
CA LYS A 47 -13.51 -14.22 25.66
C LYS A 47 -12.34 -13.36 26.14
N ARG A 48 -11.57 -12.82 25.21
CA ARG A 48 -10.51 -11.85 25.52
C ARG A 48 -10.87 -10.50 24.93
N LEU A 49 -10.76 -9.44 25.75
CA LEU A 49 -10.99 -8.05 25.36
C LEU A 49 -9.66 -7.30 25.43
N LEU A 50 -9.20 -6.79 24.28
CA LEU A 50 -8.05 -5.91 24.21
C LEU A 50 -8.50 -4.46 24.30
N LEU A 51 -7.86 -3.70 25.19
CA LEU A 51 -8.03 -2.26 25.37
C LEU A 51 -6.67 -1.59 25.15
N SER A 52 -6.53 -0.76 24.12
CA SER A 52 -5.31 -0.02 23.85
C SER A 52 -5.55 1.48 23.90
N ALA A 53 -4.80 2.18 24.74
CA ALA A 53 -4.72 3.63 24.80
C ALA A 53 -3.49 4.15 24.03
N SER A 54 -2.94 3.40 23.08
CA SER A 54 -1.78 3.83 22.29
C SER A 54 -2.04 5.16 21.60
N ALA A 55 -1.07 6.05 21.59
CA ALA A 55 -1.19 7.35 20.94
C ALA A 55 -1.33 7.25 19.42
N SER A 56 -0.72 6.24 18.83
CA SER A 56 -0.74 5.99 17.38
C SER A 56 -1.85 5.03 16.95
N LEU A 57 -2.21 4.08 17.83
CA LEU A 57 -3.12 2.99 17.50
C LEU A 57 -4.04 2.63 18.70
N PRO A 58 -4.94 3.55 19.10
CA PRO A 58 -5.91 3.25 20.15
C PRO A 58 -7.01 2.35 19.59
N LEU A 59 -7.26 1.22 20.25
CA LEU A 59 -8.20 0.19 19.80
C LEU A 59 -8.92 -0.50 20.97
N VAL A 60 -10.13 -0.95 20.68
CA VAL A 60 -10.92 -1.81 21.57
C VAL A 60 -11.57 -2.91 20.72
N TYR A 61 -11.26 -4.17 20.98
CA TYR A 61 -11.86 -5.30 20.26
C TYR A 61 -11.70 -6.64 20.98
N LEU A 62 -12.54 -7.61 20.63
CA LEU A 62 -12.39 -8.99 21.06
C LEU A 62 -11.31 -9.71 20.23
N THR A 63 -10.49 -10.55 20.88
CA THR A 63 -9.42 -11.32 20.22
C THR A 63 -9.31 -12.72 20.79
N GLU A 64 -8.95 -13.68 19.96
CA GLU A 64 -8.57 -15.02 20.41
C GLU A 64 -7.07 -15.09 20.77
N LYS A 65 -6.27 -14.10 20.38
CA LYS A 65 -4.84 -14.07 20.61
C LYS A 65 -4.51 -13.76 22.07
N ASN A 66 -3.57 -14.52 22.61
CA ASN A 66 -2.96 -14.20 23.89
C ASN A 66 -1.70 -13.35 23.66
N ARG A 67 -1.42 -12.41 24.57
CA ARG A 67 -0.21 -11.60 24.53
C ARG A 67 0.66 -11.89 25.74
N PRO A 68 1.98 -12.03 25.59
CA PRO A 68 2.89 -12.16 26.71
C PRO A 68 2.79 -10.91 27.59
N SER A 69 2.83 -11.11 28.89
CA SER A 69 2.79 -10.03 29.86
C SER A 69 4.11 -9.98 30.64
N PRO A 70 4.56 -8.82 31.10
CA PRO A 70 5.76 -8.71 31.93
C PRO A 70 5.62 -9.55 33.20
N MET A 71 6.74 -10.05 33.73
CA MET A 71 6.75 -10.87 34.95
C MET A 71 6.17 -10.13 36.17
N THR A 72 6.42 -8.83 36.27
CA THR A 72 5.85 -7.96 37.29
C THR A 72 4.76 -7.08 36.68
N ALA A 73 3.52 -7.19 37.17
CA ALA A 73 2.41 -6.40 36.68
C ALA A 73 2.57 -4.92 37.08
N PRO A 74 2.31 -3.95 36.18
CA PRO A 74 2.30 -2.52 36.50
C PRO A 74 1.26 -2.17 37.59
N GLY A 75 1.47 -1.03 38.29
CA GLY A 75 0.62 -0.59 39.39
C GLY A 75 -0.86 -0.47 39.00
N PHE A 76 -1.17 0.12 37.85
CA PHE A 76 -2.55 0.23 37.37
C PHE A 76 -3.22 -1.14 37.15
N CYS A 77 -2.49 -2.10 36.59
CA CYS A 77 -2.98 -3.47 36.42
C CYS A 77 -3.27 -4.13 37.79
N MET A 78 -2.39 -3.93 38.78
CA MET A 78 -2.60 -4.46 40.14
C MET A 78 -3.81 -3.83 40.82
N LEU A 79 -4.01 -2.53 40.63
CA LEU A 79 -5.19 -1.83 41.12
C LEU A 79 -6.48 -2.38 40.49
N LEU A 80 -6.50 -2.54 39.18
CA LEU A 80 -7.66 -3.11 38.48
C LEU A 80 -7.93 -4.56 38.92
N ARG A 81 -6.90 -5.38 39.17
CA ARG A 81 -7.07 -6.74 39.73
C ARG A 81 -7.73 -6.69 41.10
N LYS A 82 -7.29 -5.80 42.00
CA LYS A 82 -7.88 -5.65 43.33
C LYS A 82 -9.36 -5.32 43.27
N HIS A 83 -9.79 -4.49 42.33
CA HIS A 83 -11.15 -3.92 42.32
C HIS A 83 -12.08 -4.52 41.25
N LEU A 84 -11.58 -5.18 40.21
CA LEU A 84 -12.41 -5.68 39.13
C LEU A 84 -12.30 -7.19 38.90
N GLN A 85 -11.29 -7.86 39.46
CA GLN A 85 -11.16 -9.31 39.27
C GLN A 85 -12.33 -10.02 39.96
N ASN A 86 -12.95 -10.98 39.27
CA ASN A 86 -14.20 -11.65 39.62
C ASN A 86 -15.45 -10.75 39.58
N GLY A 87 -15.30 -9.45 39.29
CA GLY A 87 -16.42 -8.55 39.06
C GLY A 87 -17.26 -8.95 37.84
N ARG A 88 -18.54 -8.63 37.87
CA ARG A 88 -19.50 -8.91 36.82
C ARG A 88 -19.70 -7.66 35.98
N ILE A 89 -19.63 -7.81 34.66
CA ILE A 89 -19.94 -6.76 33.69
C ILE A 89 -21.46 -6.61 33.65
N THR A 90 -21.97 -5.44 34.05
CA THR A 90 -23.41 -5.17 34.07
C THR A 90 -23.91 -4.51 32.81
N ASP A 91 -23.13 -3.62 32.24
CA ASP A 91 -23.46 -2.94 30.99
C ASP A 91 -22.20 -2.41 30.28
N ILE A 92 -22.33 -2.14 28.99
CA ILE A 92 -21.31 -1.48 28.16
C ILE A 92 -22.01 -0.39 27.37
N THR A 93 -21.57 0.87 27.52
CA THR A 93 -22.26 2.03 26.96
C THR A 93 -21.30 2.99 26.24
N GLN A 94 -21.87 3.81 25.38
CA GLN A 94 -21.21 4.90 24.69
C GLN A 94 -22.01 6.18 24.87
N PRO A 95 -21.42 7.30 25.33
CA PRO A 95 -22.10 8.58 25.39
C PRO A 95 -22.36 9.16 24.00
N GLY A 96 -23.60 9.21 23.56
CA GLY A 96 -23.94 9.63 22.18
C GLY A 96 -23.16 8.84 21.14
N LEU A 97 -22.49 9.54 20.24
CA LEU A 97 -21.49 8.97 19.30
C LEU A 97 -20.06 9.44 19.64
N GLU A 98 -19.76 9.72 20.91
CA GLU A 98 -18.39 10.00 21.35
C GLU A 98 -17.48 8.77 21.16
N ARG A 99 -16.18 9.00 20.99
CA ARG A 99 -15.19 7.91 20.94
C ARG A 99 -14.78 7.46 22.33
N ILE A 100 -15.76 7.15 23.14
CA ILE A 100 -15.63 6.78 24.55
C ILE A 100 -16.49 5.54 24.82
N ILE A 101 -15.91 4.56 25.49
CA ILE A 101 -16.61 3.34 25.92
C ILE A 101 -16.60 3.27 27.46
N HIS A 102 -17.76 3.06 28.06
CA HIS A 102 -17.91 2.81 29.47
C HIS A 102 -18.18 1.33 29.72
N LEU A 103 -17.28 0.65 30.41
CA LEU A 103 -17.47 -0.71 30.91
C LEU A 103 -17.92 -0.64 32.38
N HIS A 104 -19.18 -0.95 32.64
CA HIS A 104 -19.77 -0.95 33.96
C HIS A 104 -19.56 -2.29 34.64
N VAL A 105 -19.02 -2.28 35.86
CA VAL A 105 -18.69 -3.49 36.62
C VAL A 105 -19.20 -3.39 38.03
N GLU A 106 -19.90 -4.42 38.49
CA GLU A 106 -20.22 -4.66 39.89
C GLU A 106 -19.25 -5.66 40.54
N HIS A 107 -18.83 -5.40 41.73
CA HIS A 107 -18.00 -6.32 42.50
C HIS A 107 -18.26 -6.20 43.99
N LEU A 108 -17.97 -7.25 44.76
CA LEU A 108 -17.99 -7.21 46.21
C LEU A 108 -16.65 -6.64 46.71
N ASP A 109 -16.71 -5.67 47.62
CA ASP A 109 -15.51 -5.18 48.29
C ASP A 109 -15.01 -6.15 49.39
N GLU A 110 -13.95 -5.78 50.09
CA GLU A 110 -13.35 -6.60 51.15
C GLU A 110 -14.31 -6.85 52.34
N MET A 111 -15.35 -6.02 52.52
CA MET A 111 -16.39 -6.15 53.55
C MET A 111 -17.62 -6.92 53.05
N GLY A 112 -17.66 -7.29 51.76
CA GLY A 112 -18.78 -7.99 51.14
C GLY A 112 -19.88 -7.05 50.62
N ASP A 113 -19.67 -5.73 50.61
CA ASP A 113 -20.60 -4.76 50.05
C ASP A 113 -20.51 -4.74 48.55
N LEU A 114 -21.68 -4.67 47.86
CA LEU A 114 -21.75 -4.51 46.42
C LEU A 114 -21.38 -3.09 46.03
N LYS A 115 -20.34 -2.95 45.19
CA LYS A 115 -19.85 -1.68 44.65
C LYS A 115 -19.98 -1.67 43.14
N HIS A 116 -20.34 -0.50 42.61
CA HIS A 116 -20.39 -0.23 41.18
C HIS A 116 -19.23 0.65 40.78
N LYS A 117 -18.53 0.28 39.73
CA LYS A 117 -17.39 1.02 39.20
C LYS A 117 -17.43 1.02 37.69
N ARG A 118 -16.74 1.98 37.06
CA ARG A 118 -16.61 2.07 35.61
C ARG A 118 -15.16 2.11 35.18
N LEU A 119 -14.87 1.36 34.14
CA LEU A 119 -13.66 1.56 33.34
C LEU A 119 -14.05 2.32 32.09
N ILE A 120 -13.44 3.47 31.89
CA ILE A 120 -13.71 4.39 30.76
C ILE A 120 -12.55 4.30 29.79
N ILE A 121 -12.83 3.99 28.54
CA ILE A 121 -11.84 3.87 27.48
C ILE A 121 -12.08 5.00 26.50
N GLU A 122 -11.15 5.95 26.41
CA GLU A 122 -11.15 7.06 25.47
C GLU A 122 -10.25 6.75 24.28
N VAL A 123 -10.81 6.78 23.06
CA VAL A 123 -10.13 6.44 21.80
C VAL A 123 -9.94 7.72 20.98
N MET A 124 -8.99 8.57 21.39
CA MET A 124 -8.79 9.93 20.86
C MET A 124 -7.36 10.19 20.36
N GLY A 125 -6.72 9.19 19.71
CA GLY A 125 -5.34 9.28 19.23
C GLY A 125 -4.36 9.57 20.36
N LYS A 126 -3.56 10.62 20.26
CA LYS A 126 -2.59 10.99 21.31
C LYS A 126 -3.21 11.27 22.68
N HIS A 127 -4.51 11.57 22.73
CA HIS A 127 -5.25 11.83 23.97
C HIS A 127 -5.99 10.61 24.50
N SER A 128 -5.79 9.43 23.91
CA SER A 128 -6.40 8.18 24.36
C SER A 128 -5.94 7.81 25.75
N ASN A 129 -6.88 7.31 26.58
CA ASN A 129 -6.63 6.92 27.95
C ASN A 129 -7.55 5.76 28.38
N ILE A 130 -7.21 5.06 29.44
CA ILE A 130 -8.06 4.11 30.15
C ILE A 130 -8.14 4.58 31.59
N ILE A 131 -9.34 4.96 32.01
CA ILE A 131 -9.57 5.66 33.29
C ILE A 131 -10.51 4.82 34.15
N PHE A 132 -10.14 4.59 35.38
CA PHE A 132 -10.93 3.85 36.35
C PHE A 132 -11.58 4.80 37.32
N VAL A 133 -12.91 4.77 37.40
CA VAL A 133 -13.71 5.67 38.26
C VAL A 133 -14.66 4.90 39.17
N ASP A 134 -15.05 5.54 40.25
CA ASP A 134 -16.09 5.05 41.18
C ASP A 134 -17.51 5.44 40.69
N ASP A 135 -18.51 5.17 41.54
CA ASP A 135 -19.92 5.48 41.31
C ASP A 135 -20.26 6.99 41.35
N LYS A 136 -19.32 7.83 41.83
CA LYS A 136 -19.44 9.28 41.92
C LYS A 136 -18.60 10.01 40.87
N ASP A 137 -18.15 9.30 39.84
CA ASP A 137 -17.26 9.83 38.82
C ASP A 137 -15.88 10.30 39.31
N MET A 138 -15.47 9.86 40.52
CA MET A 138 -14.13 10.18 41.00
C MET A 138 -13.11 9.22 40.36
N VAL A 139 -12.07 9.78 39.80
CA VAL A 139 -10.95 9.00 39.22
C VAL A 139 -10.22 8.29 40.35
N ILE A 140 -10.27 6.96 40.34
CA ILE A 140 -9.49 6.11 41.23
C ILE A 140 -8.05 6.03 40.72
N ASP A 141 -7.87 5.79 39.40
CA ASP A 141 -6.58 5.81 38.73
C ASP A 141 -6.77 5.78 37.21
N SER A 142 -5.69 5.90 36.44
CA SER A 142 -5.69 5.82 34.98
C SER A 142 -4.39 5.24 34.46
N ILE A 143 -4.44 4.67 33.22
CA ILE A 143 -3.24 4.12 32.59
C ILE A 143 -2.25 5.21 32.21
N LYS A 144 -2.76 6.43 31.96
CA LYS A 144 -1.95 7.64 31.70
C LYS A 144 -2.40 8.75 32.64
N HIS A 145 -1.53 9.22 33.51
CA HIS A 145 -1.76 10.39 34.34
C HIS A 145 -1.60 11.68 33.54
N ILE A 146 -2.63 12.52 33.56
CA ILE A 146 -2.64 13.82 32.87
C ILE A 146 -2.77 14.93 33.93
N SER A 147 -1.68 15.66 34.16
CA SER A 147 -1.67 16.79 35.07
C SER A 147 -2.06 18.10 34.34
N GLY A 148 -2.36 19.14 35.09
CA GLY A 148 -2.64 20.49 34.58
C GLY A 148 -1.47 21.11 33.76
N MET A 149 -0.25 20.60 33.93
CA MET A 149 0.90 21.00 33.13
C MET A 149 0.88 20.37 31.72
N VAL A 150 0.20 19.22 31.56
CA VAL A 150 0.11 18.49 30.28
C VAL A 150 -1.15 18.90 29.51
N SER A 151 -2.25 19.17 30.21
CA SER A 151 -3.52 19.57 29.60
C SER A 151 -4.17 20.70 30.42
N SER A 152 -4.50 21.79 29.74
CA SER A 152 -5.29 22.89 30.32
C SER A 152 -6.79 22.60 30.36
N LEU A 153 -7.26 21.59 29.62
CA LEU A 153 -8.69 21.28 29.51
C LEU A 153 -9.18 20.43 30.68
N ARG A 154 -8.39 19.45 31.11
CA ARG A 154 -8.79 18.46 32.12
C ARG A 154 -7.57 17.77 32.74
N GLU A 155 -7.58 17.58 34.03
CA GLU A 155 -6.67 16.68 34.72
C GLU A 155 -7.27 15.28 34.81
N VAL A 156 -6.44 14.25 34.63
CA VAL A 156 -6.82 12.85 34.89
C VAL A 156 -5.83 12.28 35.90
N LEU A 157 -6.14 12.49 37.15
CA LEU A 157 -5.34 12.09 38.30
C LEU A 157 -6.26 11.49 39.40
N PRO A 158 -5.75 10.60 40.26
CA PRO A 158 -6.52 10.10 41.41
C PRO A 158 -7.14 11.23 42.24
N GLY A 159 -8.41 11.06 42.61
CA GLY A 159 -9.17 12.05 43.39
C GLY A 159 -9.72 13.23 42.59
N ARG A 160 -9.55 13.28 41.27
CA ARG A 160 -10.21 14.26 40.39
C ARG A 160 -11.52 13.71 39.84
N THR A 161 -12.50 14.60 39.62
CA THR A 161 -13.77 14.21 38.99
C THR A 161 -13.58 14.00 37.48
N TYR A 162 -14.05 12.88 36.97
CA TYR A 162 -14.09 12.61 35.55
C TYR A 162 -15.20 13.43 34.87
N PHE A 163 -14.91 14.01 33.73
CA PHE A 163 -15.87 14.61 32.81
C PHE A 163 -15.37 14.54 31.39
N ILE A 164 -16.27 14.58 30.43
CA ILE A 164 -15.94 14.64 29.00
C ILE A 164 -15.70 16.11 28.64
N PRO A 165 -14.48 16.51 28.21
CA PRO A 165 -14.22 17.90 27.90
C PRO A 165 -14.95 18.28 26.59
N MET A 166 -15.80 19.29 26.67
CA MET A 166 -16.44 19.88 25.49
C MET A 166 -15.42 20.77 24.76
N THR A 167 -14.78 20.24 23.71
CA THR A 167 -13.79 20.96 22.93
C THR A 167 -14.39 21.69 21.71
N GLN A 168 -15.55 21.26 21.26
CA GLN A 168 -16.32 21.83 20.16
C GLN A 168 -17.82 21.65 20.46
N GLU A 169 -18.62 22.65 20.16
CA GLU A 169 -20.09 22.54 20.20
C GLU A 169 -20.55 21.81 18.93
N LYS A 170 -20.65 20.48 19.02
CA LYS A 170 -21.18 19.64 17.95
C LYS A 170 -22.56 19.09 18.36
N ASN A 171 -23.44 19.01 17.37
CA ASN A 171 -24.75 18.42 17.55
C ASN A 171 -24.67 16.89 17.71
N ASP A 172 -25.62 16.31 18.44
CA ASP A 172 -25.77 14.86 18.51
C ASP A 172 -26.46 14.37 17.23
N PRO A 173 -25.82 13.53 16.39
CA PRO A 173 -26.45 13.05 15.16
C PRO A 173 -27.54 12.02 15.40
N LEU A 174 -27.66 11.46 16.62
CA LEU A 174 -28.77 10.56 16.99
C LEU A 174 -30.04 11.31 17.36
N ALA A 175 -29.96 12.64 17.61
CA ALA A 175 -31.06 13.53 17.90
C ALA A 175 -31.16 14.61 16.81
N LEU A 176 -31.27 14.16 15.53
CA LEU A 176 -31.32 15.07 14.38
C LEU A 176 -32.58 15.95 14.44
N ASP A 177 -32.37 17.26 14.30
CA ASP A 177 -33.40 18.28 14.14
C ASP A 177 -33.19 19.02 12.83
N HIS A 178 -34.24 19.11 12.04
CA HIS A 178 -34.22 19.70 10.69
C HIS A 178 -33.72 21.15 10.69
N ALA A 179 -34.21 21.99 11.63
CA ALA A 179 -33.82 23.40 11.69
C ALA A 179 -32.32 23.57 12.03
N SER A 180 -31.83 22.78 12.98
CA SER A 180 -30.40 22.76 13.36
C SER A 180 -29.53 22.25 12.23
N PHE A 181 -30.00 21.24 11.47
CA PHE A 181 -29.31 20.71 10.31
C PHE A 181 -29.20 21.76 9.20
N HIS A 182 -30.32 22.37 8.84
CA HIS A 182 -30.39 23.44 7.86
C HIS A 182 -29.40 24.57 8.22
N LYS A 183 -29.44 25.04 9.47
CA LYS A 183 -28.53 26.07 9.96
C LYS A 183 -27.06 25.63 9.84
N ALA A 184 -26.75 24.40 10.22
CA ALA A 184 -25.37 23.90 10.16
C ALA A 184 -24.82 23.83 8.72
N MET A 185 -25.67 23.51 7.74
CA MET A 185 -25.28 23.39 6.34
C MET A 185 -25.26 24.74 5.60
N THR A 186 -26.01 25.75 6.07
CA THR A 186 -26.09 27.07 5.40
C THR A 186 -25.31 28.19 6.10
N SER A 187 -24.73 27.94 7.29
CA SER A 187 -24.05 28.98 8.10
C SER A 187 -22.64 29.33 7.66
N GLY A 188 -22.09 28.68 6.66
CA GLY A 188 -20.70 28.86 6.23
C GLY A 188 -20.48 28.57 4.76
N ASN A 189 -19.25 28.73 4.30
CA ASN A 189 -18.83 28.41 2.93
C ASN A 189 -17.72 27.35 2.99
N LEU A 190 -18.10 26.13 3.34
CA LEU A 190 -17.20 24.98 3.49
C LEU A 190 -17.58 23.90 2.47
N PRO A 191 -16.68 22.96 2.12
CA PRO A 191 -17.10 21.73 1.47
C PRO A 191 -18.20 21.02 2.26
N VAL A 192 -19.23 20.50 1.59
CA VAL A 192 -20.42 19.89 2.23
C VAL A 192 -20.01 18.81 3.24
N TYR A 193 -19.10 17.88 2.86
CA TYR A 193 -18.63 16.85 3.78
C TYR A 193 -17.95 17.41 5.03
N LYS A 194 -17.24 18.55 4.90
CA LYS A 194 -16.59 19.23 6.06
C LYS A 194 -17.61 19.87 6.97
N ALA A 195 -18.65 20.47 6.42
CA ALA A 195 -19.75 21.02 7.21
C ALA A 195 -20.45 19.91 8.00
N LEU A 196 -20.70 18.73 7.41
CA LEU A 196 -21.28 17.57 8.09
C LEU A 196 -20.42 17.09 9.27
N TYR A 197 -19.19 16.63 9.03
CA TYR A 197 -18.39 16.08 10.12
C TYR A 197 -17.92 17.15 11.13
N GLY A 198 -17.89 18.41 10.71
CA GLY A 198 -17.58 19.54 11.57
C GLY A 198 -18.71 19.85 12.56
N SER A 199 -19.96 19.68 12.15
CA SER A 199 -21.15 20.03 12.92
C SER A 199 -21.72 18.89 13.77
N TYR A 200 -21.36 17.62 13.51
CA TYR A 200 -21.92 16.46 14.18
C TYR A 200 -20.86 15.60 14.84
N THR A 201 -21.13 15.14 16.10
CA THR A 201 -20.23 14.30 16.87
C THR A 201 -20.15 12.90 16.27
N GLY A 202 -18.95 12.32 16.25
CA GLY A 202 -18.73 10.92 15.88
C GLY A 202 -18.77 10.61 14.38
N ILE A 203 -19.00 11.60 13.52
CA ILE A 203 -18.99 11.45 12.06
C ILE A 203 -17.56 11.66 11.55
N SER A 204 -17.07 10.70 10.75
CA SER A 204 -15.79 10.81 10.07
C SER A 204 -15.93 11.49 8.69
N PRO A 205 -14.84 12.03 8.09
CA PRO A 205 -14.86 12.54 6.73
C PRO A 205 -15.36 11.52 5.70
N VAL A 206 -14.98 10.25 5.86
CA VAL A 206 -15.40 9.16 4.95
C VAL A 206 -16.90 8.95 5.02
N LEU A 207 -17.49 8.91 6.22
CA LEU A 207 -18.96 8.78 6.37
C LEU A 207 -19.70 10.02 5.89
N ALA A 208 -19.14 11.22 6.07
CA ALA A 208 -19.72 12.44 5.53
C ALA A 208 -19.73 12.42 3.98
N GLN A 209 -18.67 11.93 3.35
CA GLN A 209 -18.64 11.72 1.89
C GLN A 209 -19.66 10.68 1.43
N GLU A 210 -19.83 9.59 2.18
CA GLU A 210 -20.86 8.58 1.90
C GLU A 210 -22.28 9.17 1.94
N VAL A 211 -22.56 10.03 2.93
CA VAL A 211 -23.86 10.74 3.00
C VAL A 211 -24.06 11.63 1.76
N CYS A 212 -23.03 12.38 1.37
CA CYS A 212 -23.06 13.18 0.15
C CYS A 212 -23.30 12.32 -1.10
N CYS A 213 -22.59 11.20 -1.22
CA CYS A 213 -22.74 10.25 -2.32
C CYS A 213 -24.19 9.72 -2.41
N LYS A 214 -24.77 9.28 -1.29
CA LYS A 214 -26.16 8.82 -1.21
C LYS A 214 -27.18 9.91 -1.55
N ALA A 215 -26.88 11.16 -1.23
CA ALA A 215 -27.69 12.31 -1.61
C ALA A 215 -27.52 12.69 -3.09
N GLY A 216 -26.54 12.13 -3.80
CA GLY A 216 -26.18 12.50 -5.18
C GLY A 216 -25.54 13.89 -5.27
N ILE A 217 -24.76 14.26 -4.25
CA ILE A 217 -24.05 15.55 -4.12
C ILE A 217 -22.56 15.25 -4.09
N ASP A 218 -21.76 16.01 -4.85
CA ASP A 218 -20.33 16.02 -4.70
C ASP A 218 -19.96 16.72 -3.38
N GLY A 219 -19.45 15.94 -2.42
CA GLY A 219 -19.13 16.43 -1.08
C GLY A 219 -18.05 17.51 -1.04
N ASP A 220 -17.19 17.61 -2.07
CA ASP A 220 -16.16 18.64 -2.17
C ASP A 220 -16.71 20.00 -2.63
N GLN A 221 -17.94 20.06 -3.14
CA GLN A 221 -18.61 21.31 -3.46
C GLN A 221 -18.88 22.13 -2.20
N SER A 222 -18.94 23.45 -2.40
CA SER A 222 -19.24 24.40 -1.32
C SER A 222 -20.69 24.30 -0.86
N THR A 223 -20.96 24.45 0.45
CA THR A 223 -22.30 24.60 1.00
C THR A 223 -23.09 25.79 0.44
N ALA A 224 -22.45 26.74 -0.23
CA ALA A 224 -23.11 27.82 -0.96
C ALA A 224 -24.10 27.30 -2.03
N LEU A 225 -23.90 26.07 -2.53
CA LEU A 225 -24.85 25.43 -3.47
C LEU A 225 -26.30 25.36 -2.92
N PHE A 226 -26.46 25.26 -1.59
CA PHE A 226 -27.79 25.18 -0.95
C PHE A 226 -28.53 26.50 -0.95
N THR A 227 -27.82 27.64 -1.01
CA THR A 227 -28.40 28.98 -1.01
C THR A 227 -28.41 29.63 -2.39
N ASP A 228 -27.43 29.32 -3.24
CA ASP A 228 -27.18 30.02 -4.50
C ASP A 228 -27.83 29.35 -5.70
N LEU A 229 -28.19 28.05 -5.62
CA LEU A 229 -28.81 27.33 -6.70
C LEU A 229 -30.35 27.27 -6.56
N PRO A 230 -31.09 27.30 -7.65
CA PRO A 230 -32.57 27.17 -7.63
C PRO A 230 -33.05 25.85 -6.99
N GLU A 231 -32.28 24.76 -7.17
CA GLU A 231 -32.55 23.44 -6.57
C GLU A 231 -31.87 23.26 -5.20
N GLY A 232 -31.23 24.29 -4.65
CA GLY A 232 -30.44 24.19 -3.42
C GLY A 232 -31.20 23.61 -2.24
N GLU A 233 -32.45 24.04 -2.02
CA GLU A 233 -33.33 23.50 -0.97
C GLU A 233 -33.61 22.00 -1.19
N THR A 234 -33.88 21.59 -2.41
CA THR A 234 -34.14 20.17 -2.75
C THR A 234 -32.89 19.31 -2.50
N LEU A 235 -31.69 19.83 -2.80
CA LEU A 235 -30.42 19.16 -2.52
C LEU A 235 -30.18 19.04 -1.02
N LEU A 236 -30.49 20.07 -0.25
CA LEU A 236 -30.38 20.08 1.20
C LEU A 236 -31.31 19.05 1.86
N GLU A 237 -32.55 18.95 1.40
CA GLU A 237 -33.51 17.93 1.87
C GLU A 237 -33.02 16.52 1.56
N ARG A 238 -32.49 16.28 0.36
CA ARG A 238 -31.92 14.97 0.00
C ARG A 238 -30.71 14.62 0.89
N LEU A 239 -29.88 15.61 1.24
CA LEU A 239 -28.76 15.42 2.15
C LEU A 239 -29.25 15.07 3.56
N TYR A 240 -30.28 15.77 4.03
CA TYR A 240 -30.92 15.50 5.33
C TYR A 240 -31.50 14.08 5.40
N ASP A 241 -32.27 13.69 4.39
CA ASP A 241 -32.85 12.36 4.29
C ASP A 241 -31.81 11.25 4.27
N ALA A 242 -30.73 11.43 3.49
CA ALA A 242 -29.63 10.49 3.44
C ALA A 242 -28.91 10.36 4.80
N PHE A 243 -28.77 11.48 5.51
CA PHE A 243 -28.16 11.48 6.84
C PHE A 243 -29.10 10.85 7.89
N CYS A 244 -30.39 11.13 7.85
CA CYS A 244 -31.39 10.48 8.71
C CYS A 244 -31.42 8.96 8.49
N ALA A 245 -31.38 8.50 7.24
CA ALA A 245 -31.35 7.07 6.92
C ALA A 245 -30.10 6.38 7.48
N LEU A 246 -28.93 7.01 7.36
CA LEU A 246 -27.70 6.51 7.96
C LEU A 246 -27.81 6.41 9.48
N MET A 247 -28.33 7.45 10.16
CA MET A 247 -28.48 7.47 11.60
C MET A 247 -29.54 6.48 12.12
N ALA A 248 -30.60 6.24 11.35
CA ALA A 248 -31.56 5.19 11.64
C ALA A 248 -30.92 3.79 11.61
N GLN A 249 -30.08 3.51 10.63
CA GLN A 249 -29.31 2.27 10.56
C GLN A 249 -28.33 2.12 11.74
N VAL A 250 -27.61 3.19 12.10
CA VAL A 250 -26.72 3.20 13.27
C VAL A 250 -27.48 2.96 14.56
N SER A 251 -28.67 3.56 14.72
CA SER A 251 -29.52 3.43 15.90
C SER A 251 -30.10 2.01 16.04
N SER A 252 -30.47 1.38 14.94
CA SER A 252 -30.96 -0.01 14.93
C SER A 252 -29.86 -1.03 15.27
N GLY A 253 -28.58 -0.63 15.14
CA GLY A 253 -27.43 -1.52 15.33
C GLY A 253 -27.24 -2.52 14.19
N ASP A 254 -27.72 -2.21 12.99
CA ASP A 254 -27.55 -3.04 11.80
C ASP A 254 -26.20 -2.73 11.13
N PHE A 255 -25.15 -3.34 11.67
CA PHE A 255 -23.77 -3.16 11.22
C PHE A 255 -23.32 -4.30 10.32
N HIS A 256 -22.65 -3.95 9.21
CA HIS A 256 -22.05 -4.86 8.26
C HIS A 256 -20.60 -4.44 8.00
N PRO A 257 -19.66 -4.87 8.85
CA PRO A 257 -18.26 -4.42 8.78
C PRO A 257 -17.60 -4.79 7.45
N VAL A 258 -16.89 -3.82 6.84
CA VAL A 258 -16.18 -3.99 5.57
C VAL A 258 -14.77 -3.39 5.63
N ILE A 259 -13.82 -4.04 4.97
CA ILE A 259 -12.48 -3.51 4.69
C ILE A 259 -12.42 -3.17 3.20
N PHE A 260 -11.89 -2.00 2.88
CA PHE A 260 -11.65 -1.54 1.51
C PHE A 260 -10.19 -1.75 1.17
N TYR A 261 -9.95 -2.30 -0.02
CA TYR A 261 -8.62 -2.59 -0.52
C TYR A 261 -8.36 -1.78 -1.78
N GLU A 262 -7.15 -1.29 -1.92
CA GLU A 262 -6.64 -0.66 -3.12
C GLU A 262 -5.31 -1.34 -3.45
N ASN A 263 -5.18 -1.88 -4.65
CA ASN A 263 -3.99 -2.62 -5.05
C ASN A 263 -3.57 -3.75 -4.07
N GLY A 264 -4.56 -4.43 -3.48
CA GLY A 264 -4.33 -5.50 -2.51
C GLY A 264 -3.89 -5.06 -1.12
N ALA A 265 -3.80 -3.74 -0.86
CA ALA A 265 -3.49 -3.18 0.45
C ALA A 265 -4.76 -2.67 1.14
N PRO A 266 -4.96 -2.91 2.45
CA PRO A 266 -6.09 -2.36 3.17
C PRO A 266 -5.91 -0.84 3.35
N THR A 267 -6.78 -0.05 2.73
CA THR A 267 -6.73 1.42 2.75
C THR A 267 -7.62 2.01 3.83
N GLU A 268 -8.86 1.54 3.91
CA GLU A 268 -9.87 2.06 4.83
C GLU A 268 -10.75 0.91 5.36
N TYR A 269 -11.53 1.18 6.38
CA TYR A 269 -12.57 0.28 6.86
C TYR A 269 -13.77 1.06 7.37
N SER A 270 -14.93 0.40 7.43
CA SER A 270 -16.14 0.96 7.98
C SER A 270 -16.98 -0.10 8.68
N ALA A 271 -17.76 0.32 9.69
CA ALA A 271 -18.77 -0.52 10.31
C ALA A 271 -19.99 -0.77 9.40
N LEU A 272 -20.11 -0.01 8.32
CA LEU A 272 -21.19 -0.06 7.34
C LEU A 272 -20.62 -0.13 5.92
N PRO A 273 -21.27 -0.82 4.97
CA PRO A 273 -20.92 -0.75 3.55
C PRO A 273 -21.00 0.68 3.04
N LEU A 274 -20.03 1.09 2.22
CA LEU A 274 -19.99 2.43 1.64
C LEU A 274 -20.22 2.33 0.13
N SER A 275 -21.21 3.07 -0.38
CA SER A 275 -21.58 3.05 -1.79
C SER A 275 -20.62 3.83 -2.70
N MET A 276 -19.77 4.66 -2.11
CA MET A 276 -18.75 5.43 -2.82
C MET A 276 -17.56 4.59 -3.32
N TYR A 277 -17.42 3.34 -2.85
CA TYR A 277 -16.39 2.41 -3.32
C TYR A 277 -17.02 1.33 -4.22
N GLU A 278 -16.29 0.88 -5.23
CA GLU A 278 -16.71 -0.24 -6.07
C GLU A 278 -16.84 -1.53 -5.26
N SER A 279 -17.74 -2.42 -5.66
CA SER A 279 -18.06 -3.64 -4.89
C SER A 279 -16.88 -4.59 -4.77
N ASP A 280 -16.00 -4.63 -5.77
CA ASP A 280 -14.85 -5.56 -5.83
C ASP A 280 -13.71 -5.14 -4.91
N GLU A 281 -13.72 -3.90 -4.44
CA GLU A 281 -12.76 -3.37 -3.47
C GLU A 281 -13.21 -3.59 -2.01
N GLN A 282 -14.41 -4.14 -1.78
CA GLN A 282 -15.00 -4.29 -0.46
C GLN A 282 -14.98 -5.76 -0.01
N LYS A 283 -14.31 -6.04 1.10
CA LYS A 283 -14.34 -7.35 1.77
C LYS A 283 -15.22 -7.27 3.02
N LYS A 284 -16.35 -7.99 3.03
CA LYS A 284 -17.22 -8.14 4.20
C LYS A 284 -16.55 -8.99 5.27
N ILE A 285 -16.61 -8.55 6.52
CA ILE A 285 -16.03 -9.22 7.67
C ILE A 285 -17.16 -9.58 8.65
N PRO A 286 -17.10 -10.77 9.31
CA PRO A 286 -18.22 -11.27 10.13
C PRO A 286 -18.51 -10.44 11.39
N SER A 287 -17.53 -9.71 11.92
CA SER A 287 -17.71 -8.88 13.12
C SER A 287 -16.77 -7.67 13.11
N ILE A 288 -17.11 -6.64 13.90
CA ILE A 288 -16.28 -5.44 13.99
C ILE A 288 -14.93 -5.74 14.68
N SER A 289 -14.89 -6.65 15.66
CA SER A 289 -13.64 -7.07 16.29
C SER A 289 -12.73 -7.80 15.32
N ALA A 290 -13.27 -8.72 14.51
CA ALA A 290 -12.52 -9.42 13.47
C ALA A 290 -12.00 -8.45 12.41
N LEU A 291 -12.82 -7.45 12.03
CA LEU A 291 -12.40 -6.39 11.11
C LEU A 291 -11.21 -5.60 11.66
N LEU A 292 -11.29 -5.13 12.88
CA LEU A 292 -10.23 -4.33 13.51
C LEU A 292 -8.94 -5.14 13.64
N GLU A 293 -9.04 -6.40 14.09
CA GLU A 293 -7.88 -7.28 14.22
C GLU A 293 -7.22 -7.54 12.86
N GLN A 294 -8.01 -7.86 11.82
CA GLN A 294 -7.51 -8.13 10.47
C GLN A 294 -6.91 -6.87 9.82
N TYR A 295 -7.66 -5.77 9.77
CA TYR A 295 -7.21 -4.53 9.15
C TYR A 295 -5.89 -4.03 9.72
N TYR A 296 -5.77 -3.96 11.04
CA TYR A 296 -4.56 -3.44 11.67
C TYR A 296 -3.39 -4.43 11.62
N ALA A 297 -3.66 -5.73 11.61
CA ALA A 297 -2.62 -6.74 11.40
C ALA A 297 -2.03 -6.62 9.97
N GLU A 298 -2.88 -6.58 8.95
CA GLU A 298 -2.47 -6.43 7.55
C GLU A 298 -1.76 -5.09 7.32
N LYS A 299 -2.35 -3.99 7.77
CA LYS A 299 -1.76 -2.64 7.66
C LYS A 299 -0.41 -2.53 8.37
N SER A 300 -0.26 -3.16 9.54
CA SER A 300 1.00 -3.18 10.28
C SER A 300 2.07 -3.96 9.51
N ILE A 301 1.72 -5.11 8.95
CA ILE A 301 2.63 -5.90 8.11
C ILE A 301 3.05 -5.07 6.88
N TYR A 302 2.08 -4.54 6.15
CA TYR A 302 2.34 -3.73 4.97
C TYR A 302 3.19 -2.49 5.28
N THR A 303 2.85 -1.74 6.33
CA THR A 303 3.62 -0.56 6.77
C THR A 303 5.04 -0.93 7.19
N ARG A 304 5.21 -2.05 7.92
CA ARG A 304 6.51 -2.54 8.35
C ARG A 304 7.38 -2.99 7.16
N ILE A 305 6.81 -3.72 6.21
CA ILE A 305 7.49 -4.12 4.98
C ILE A 305 7.91 -2.89 4.17
N ARG A 306 6.99 -1.94 3.97
CA ARG A 306 7.28 -0.69 3.26
C ARG A 306 8.39 0.12 3.96
N GLN A 307 8.35 0.22 5.28
CA GLN A 307 9.35 0.94 6.07
C GLN A 307 10.72 0.25 6.02
N LYS A 308 10.77 -1.09 6.11
CA LYS A 308 12.00 -1.87 5.97
C LYS A 308 12.56 -1.87 4.55
N SER A 309 11.72 -1.67 3.53
CA SER A 309 12.15 -1.58 2.13
C SER A 309 12.66 -0.20 1.71
N VAL A 310 12.48 0.86 2.53
CA VAL A 310 12.85 2.25 2.17
C VAL A 310 14.31 2.35 1.73
N ASP A 311 15.24 1.76 2.46
CA ASP A 311 16.67 1.81 2.12
C ASP A 311 16.96 1.08 0.80
N LEU A 312 16.33 -0.08 0.58
CA LEU A 312 16.49 -0.85 -0.66
C LEU A 312 15.90 -0.07 -1.84
N ARG A 313 14.70 0.51 -1.69
CA ARG A 313 14.06 1.36 -2.70
C ARG A 313 14.94 2.56 -3.06
N LYS A 314 15.51 3.23 -2.07
CA LYS A 314 16.41 4.38 -2.29
C LYS A 314 17.66 3.97 -3.07
N ILE A 315 18.26 2.82 -2.76
CA ILE A 315 19.42 2.29 -3.49
C ILE A 315 19.06 2.01 -4.95
N VAL A 316 17.95 1.31 -5.19
CA VAL A 316 17.46 0.97 -6.54
C VAL A 316 17.15 2.25 -7.33
N GLN A 317 16.40 3.19 -6.74
CA GLN A 317 16.03 4.44 -7.38
C GLN A 317 17.26 5.27 -7.76
N THR A 318 18.22 5.41 -6.86
CA THR A 318 19.47 6.15 -7.12
C THR A 318 20.29 5.50 -8.26
N ALA A 319 20.36 4.16 -8.26
CA ALA A 319 21.06 3.42 -9.30
C ALA A 319 20.34 3.55 -10.66
N LEU A 320 19.01 3.47 -10.66
CA LEU A 320 18.18 3.62 -11.85
C LEU A 320 18.36 5.01 -12.47
N GLU A 321 18.22 6.07 -11.70
CA GLU A 321 18.39 7.45 -12.18
C GLU A 321 19.79 7.69 -12.78
N ARG A 322 20.82 7.13 -12.16
CA ARG A 322 22.20 7.23 -12.67
C ARG A 322 22.35 6.50 -14.01
N ASN A 323 21.79 5.30 -14.15
CA ASN A 323 21.89 4.51 -15.37
C ASN A 323 21.04 5.11 -16.51
N VAL A 324 19.85 5.62 -16.23
CA VAL A 324 19.03 6.34 -17.21
C VAL A 324 19.76 7.57 -17.74
N LYS A 325 20.33 8.41 -16.88
CA LYS A 325 21.13 9.57 -17.30
C LYS A 325 22.34 9.15 -18.16
N LYS A 326 23.01 8.04 -17.79
CA LYS A 326 24.13 7.50 -18.55
C LYS A 326 23.69 7.01 -19.93
N TYR A 327 22.56 6.31 -20.01
CA TYR A 327 21.96 5.83 -21.25
C TYR A 327 21.62 6.99 -22.19
N ASP A 328 20.93 8.02 -21.70
CA ASP A 328 20.57 9.19 -22.48
C ASP A 328 21.79 9.93 -23.05
N LEU A 329 22.83 10.06 -22.23
CA LEU A 329 24.09 10.67 -22.68
C LEU A 329 24.74 9.84 -23.80
N GLN A 330 24.78 8.51 -23.64
CA GLN A 330 25.35 7.61 -24.65
C GLN A 330 24.56 7.65 -25.96
N ILE A 331 23.23 7.67 -25.90
CA ILE A 331 22.38 7.80 -27.09
C ILE A 331 22.67 9.13 -27.83
N ARG A 332 22.79 10.25 -27.10
CA ARG A 332 23.16 11.54 -27.70
C ARG A 332 24.54 11.49 -28.37
N GLN A 333 25.52 10.88 -27.70
CA GLN A 333 26.87 10.71 -28.24
C GLN A 333 26.88 9.80 -29.48
N ILE A 334 26.09 8.73 -29.54
CA ILE A 334 25.91 7.87 -30.71
C ILE A 334 25.36 8.68 -31.86
N LYS A 335 24.33 9.50 -31.64
CA LYS A 335 23.74 10.39 -32.66
C LYS A 335 24.76 11.35 -33.23
N ASP A 336 25.67 11.89 -32.41
CA ASP A 336 26.75 12.75 -32.90
C ASP A 336 27.74 12.02 -33.83
N THR A 337 27.85 10.70 -33.71
CA THR A 337 28.71 9.87 -34.58
C THR A 337 28.10 9.56 -35.97
N GLU A 338 26.79 9.82 -36.17
CA GLU A 338 26.13 9.61 -37.46
C GLU A 338 26.79 10.40 -38.59
N LYS A 339 27.42 11.53 -38.26
CA LYS A 339 28.18 12.37 -39.19
C LYS A 339 29.50 11.75 -39.68
N LYS A 340 29.88 10.55 -39.17
CA LYS A 340 31.17 9.91 -39.51
C LYS A 340 31.33 9.67 -40.99
N ASP A 341 30.29 9.21 -41.69
CA ASP A 341 30.35 8.89 -43.11
C ASP A 341 30.62 10.13 -43.97
N LYS A 342 30.16 11.31 -43.56
CA LYS A 342 30.51 12.58 -44.21
C LYS A 342 32.03 12.81 -44.23
N TYR A 343 32.73 12.52 -43.17
CA TYR A 343 34.19 12.70 -43.10
C TYR A 343 34.94 11.65 -43.92
N ARG A 344 34.41 10.44 -44.04
CA ARG A 344 34.94 9.42 -44.95
C ARG A 344 34.85 9.90 -46.39
N VAL A 345 33.65 10.35 -46.78
CA VAL A 345 33.40 10.88 -48.14
C VAL A 345 34.32 12.07 -48.44
N TYR A 346 34.49 13.00 -47.52
CA TYR A 346 35.40 14.14 -47.70
C TYR A 346 36.85 13.70 -47.92
N GLY A 347 37.33 12.74 -47.12
CA GLY A 347 38.69 12.18 -47.30
C GLY A 347 38.88 11.48 -48.62
N GLU A 348 37.90 10.66 -49.05
CA GLU A 348 37.92 9.94 -50.33
C GLU A 348 37.92 10.89 -51.54
N LEU A 349 37.05 11.92 -51.50
CA LEU A 349 36.98 12.92 -52.58
C LEU A 349 38.25 13.78 -52.65
N LEU A 350 38.85 14.14 -51.53
CA LEU A 350 40.13 14.84 -51.54
C LEU A 350 41.29 13.98 -52.04
N ASN A 351 41.28 12.69 -51.78
CA ASN A 351 42.26 11.79 -52.40
C ASN A 351 42.07 11.66 -53.92
N THR A 352 40.82 11.72 -54.41
CA THR A 352 40.50 11.59 -55.83
C THR A 352 40.73 12.88 -56.61
N TYR A 353 40.28 14.03 -56.07
CA TYR A 353 40.27 15.33 -56.75
C TYR A 353 41.28 16.33 -56.18
N GLY A 354 42.01 15.97 -55.14
CA GLY A 354 42.91 16.89 -54.41
C GLY A 354 44.02 17.50 -55.28
N TYR A 355 44.43 16.85 -56.39
CA TYR A 355 45.40 17.37 -57.30
C TYR A 355 44.95 18.63 -58.05
N GLN A 356 43.64 18.92 -58.09
CA GLN A 356 43.04 20.10 -58.68
C GLN A 356 42.90 21.27 -57.72
N VAL A 357 43.17 21.07 -56.42
CA VAL A 357 42.95 22.05 -55.36
C VAL A 357 44.20 22.92 -55.18
N PRO A 358 44.12 24.25 -55.36
CA PRO A 358 45.26 25.15 -55.12
C PRO A 358 45.70 25.15 -53.66
N GLU A 359 46.99 25.29 -53.43
CA GLU A 359 47.53 25.47 -52.06
C GLU A 359 46.93 26.69 -51.40
N GLY A 360 46.66 26.60 -50.08
CA GLY A 360 46.05 27.68 -49.28
C GLY A 360 44.53 27.84 -49.45
N SER A 361 43.86 26.95 -50.21
CA SER A 361 42.42 26.98 -50.39
C SER A 361 41.69 26.71 -49.07
N ARG A 362 40.59 27.43 -48.79
CA ARG A 362 39.73 27.24 -47.57
C ARG A 362 38.61 26.23 -47.82
N SER A 363 38.29 25.92 -49.05
CA SER A 363 37.30 24.95 -49.45
C SER A 363 37.53 24.49 -50.90
N THR A 364 36.96 23.35 -51.27
CA THR A 364 36.89 22.87 -52.63
C THR A 364 35.53 22.28 -52.93
N GLU A 365 35.08 22.36 -54.16
CA GLU A 365 33.89 21.66 -54.65
C GLU A 365 34.30 20.36 -55.34
N ALA A 366 33.65 19.28 -55.00
CA ALA A 366 33.87 17.97 -55.58
C ALA A 366 32.56 17.24 -55.84
N LEU A 367 32.50 16.47 -56.92
CA LEU A 367 31.35 15.61 -57.19
C LEU A 367 31.37 14.41 -56.24
N ASN A 368 30.36 14.33 -55.42
CA ASN A 368 30.13 13.15 -54.57
C ASN A 368 29.60 12.02 -55.46
N TYR A 369 30.44 11.08 -55.80
CA TYR A 369 30.08 9.95 -56.68
C TYR A 369 29.12 8.93 -56.03
N TYR A 370 28.82 9.06 -54.71
CA TYR A 370 27.80 8.26 -54.02
C TYR A 370 26.38 8.81 -54.21
N THR A 371 26.23 10.14 -54.25
CA THR A 371 24.92 10.83 -54.38
C THR A 371 24.73 11.51 -55.71
N ASN A 372 25.79 11.61 -56.51
CA ASN A 372 25.86 12.36 -57.78
C ASN A 372 25.54 13.87 -57.61
N GLU A 373 25.90 14.43 -56.45
CA GLU A 373 25.70 15.85 -56.12
C GLU A 373 27.05 16.54 -55.89
N MET A 374 27.13 17.84 -56.26
CA MET A 374 28.29 18.68 -55.91
C MET A 374 28.26 19.02 -54.42
N ILE A 375 29.34 18.75 -53.73
CA ILE A 375 29.48 19.10 -52.29
C ILE A 375 30.69 19.99 -52.05
N THR A 376 30.55 20.93 -51.13
CA THR A 376 31.65 21.79 -50.70
C THR A 376 32.39 21.14 -49.54
N ILE A 377 33.67 20.89 -49.66
CA ILE A 377 34.54 20.31 -48.64
C ILE A 377 35.38 21.44 -48.03
N PRO A 378 35.20 21.74 -46.74
CA PRO A 378 36.04 22.71 -46.02
C PRO A 378 37.49 22.22 -45.91
N LEU A 379 38.44 23.12 -46.08
CA LEU A 379 39.89 22.81 -46.00
C LEU A 379 40.57 23.71 -44.98
N ASP A 380 41.59 23.16 -44.35
CA ASP A 380 42.54 23.92 -43.54
C ASP A 380 43.62 24.46 -44.53
N PRO A 381 43.70 25.79 -44.70
CA PRO A 381 44.60 26.38 -45.69
C PRO A 381 46.11 26.22 -45.34
N LEU A 382 46.43 25.82 -44.11
CA LEU A 382 47.80 25.51 -43.67
C LEU A 382 48.24 24.10 -44.00
N LEU A 383 47.33 23.25 -44.51
CA LEU A 383 47.55 21.85 -44.83
C LEU A 383 47.40 21.62 -46.34
N THR A 384 48.19 20.72 -46.85
CA THR A 384 48.02 20.20 -48.25
C THR A 384 46.69 19.45 -48.37
N PRO A 385 46.16 19.28 -49.61
CA PRO A 385 44.94 18.48 -49.81
C PRO A 385 45.05 17.05 -49.25
N SER A 386 46.20 16.41 -49.33
CA SER A 386 46.47 15.07 -48.80
C SER A 386 46.45 15.07 -47.25
N GLU A 387 47.01 16.09 -46.61
CA GLU A 387 46.97 16.24 -45.15
C GLU A 387 45.55 16.53 -44.64
N ASN A 388 44.79 17.34 -45.39
CA ASN A 388 43.36 17.55 -45.11
C ASN A 388 42.56 16.23 -45.24
N ALA A 389 42.82 15.42 -46.25
CA ALA A 389 42.22 14.10 -46.42
C ALA A 389 42.53 13.20 -45.24
N LYS A 390 43.80 13.15 -44.79
CA LYS A 390 44.23 12.40 -43.61
C LYS A 390 43.50 12.88 -42.34
N LYS A 391 43.38 14.20 -42.15
CA LYS A 391 42.65 14.78 -41.01
C LYS A 391 41.17 14.34 -40.99
N TYR A 392 40.52 14.24 -42.15
CA TYR A 392 39.16 13.73 -42.25
C TYR A 392 39.08 12.21 -41.99
N PHE A 393 40.00 11.41 -42.49
CA PHE A 393 40.06 9.98 -42.19
C PHE A 393 40.34 9.71 -40.68
N ASP A 394 41.21 10.47 -40.06
CA ASP A 394 41.48 10.38 -38.62
C ASP A 394 40.20 10.68 -37.81
N ARG A 395 39.46 11.72 -38.22
CA ARG A 395 38.18 12.06 -37.60
C ARG A 395 37.12 10.98 -37.83
N TYR A 396 37.01 10.42 -39.04
CA TYR A 396 36.15 9.28 -39.34
C TYR A 396 36.52 8.08 -38.45
N GLY A 397 37.78 7.70 -38.36
CA GLY A 397 38.27 6.58 -37.57
C GLY A 397 37.97 6.75 -36.09
N LYS A 398 38.13 7.99 -35.56
CA LYS A 398 37.76 8.31 -34.16
C LYS A 398 36.27 8.13 -33.95
N LEU A 399 35.41 8.71 -34.79
CA LEU A 399 33.96 8.60 -34.65
C LEU A 399 33.46 7.16 -34.82
N LYS A 400 34.03 6.38 -35.75
CA LYS A 400 33.72 4.96 -35.97
C LYS A 400 33.99 4.14 -34.71
N ARG A 401 35.20 4.26 -34.11
CA ARG A 401 35.56 3.57 -32.88
C ARG A 401 34.65 3.98 -31.70
N THR A 402 34.30 5.28 -31.60
CA THR A 402 33.38 5.78 -30.59
C THR A 402 32.00 5.17 -30.77
N TYR A 403 31.47 5.10 -31.99
CA TYR A 403 30.19 4.46 -32.30
C TYR A 403 30.17 2.98 -31.89
N GLU A 404 31.18 2.20 -32.30
CA GLU A 404 31.27 0.78 -31.98
C GLU A 404 31.35 0.53 -30.47
N ALA A 405 32.15 1.32 -29.74
CA ALA A 405 32.25 1.21 -28.28
C ALA A 405 30.97 1.61 -27.57
N LEU A 406 30.37 2.74 -27.95
CA LEU A 406 29.13 3.23 -27.34
C LEU A 406 27.93 2.31 -27.63
N SER A 407 27.83 1.77 -28.84
CA SER A 407 26.74 0.84 -29.19
C SER A 407 26.74 -0.38 -28.27
N LYS A 408 27.92 -0.94 -27.97
CA LYS A 408 28.05 -2.05 -27.03
C LYS A 408 27.70 -1.64 -25.60
N LEU A 409 28.29 -0.54 -25.12
CA LEU A 409 28.05 -0.02 -23.76
C LEU A 409 26.59 0.37 -23.52
N THR A 410 25.89 0.85 -24.55
CA THR A 410 24.46 1.23 -24.46
C THR A 410 23.58 0.01 -24.24
N VAL A 411 23.87 -1.12 -24.88
CA VAL A 411 23.16 -2.39 -24.62
C VAL A 411 23.38 -2.82 -23.17
N GLU A 412 24.61 -2.83 -22.69
CA GLU A 412 24.92 -3.20 -21.30
C GLU A 412 24.19 -2.31 -20.28
N VAL A 413 24.14 -0.99 -20.52
CA VAL A 413 23.43 -0.05 -19.63
C VAL A 413 21.91 -0.26 -19.69
N LYS A 414 21.36 -0.59 -20.87
CA LYS A 414 19.94 -0.91 -21.00
C LYS A 414 19.56 -2.17 -20.23
N GLU A 415 20.34 -3.23 -20.33
CA GLU A 415 20.16 -4.45 -19.54
C GLU A 415 20.23 -4.18 -18.04
N GLU A 416 21.09 -3.23 -17.61
CA GLU A 416 21.17 -2.81 -16.21
C GLU A 416 19.93 -2.06 -15.73
N ILE A 417 19.37 -1.18 -16.59
CA ILE A 417 18.12 -0.47 -16.31
C ILE A 417 16.97 -1.48 -16.16
N ASP A 418 16.83 -2.41 -17.12
CA ASP A 418 15.77 -3.40 -17.12
C ASP A 418 15.85 -4.31 -15.88
N HIS A 419 17.05 -4.69 -15.45
CA HIS A 419 17.26 -5.43 -14.22
C HIS A 419 16.89 -4.63 -12.95
N LEU A 420 17.26 -3.35 -12.88
CA LEU A 420 16.88 -2.50 -11.75
C LEU A 420 15.37 -2.26 -11.69
N GLU A 421 14.71 -2.09 -12.82
CA GLU A 421 13.25 -1.98 -12.88
C GLU A 421 12.56 -3.28 -12.43
N SER A 422 13.11 -4.45 -12.76
CA SER A 422 12.57 -5.73 -12.27
C SER A 422 12.73 -5.87 -10.75
N ILE A 423 13.83 -5.40 -10.18
CA ILE A 423 14.02 -5.36 -8.71
C ILE A 423 13.02 -4.36 -8.07
N GLN A 424 12.77 -3.22 -8.70
CA GLN A 424 11.76 -2.27 -8.23
C GLN A 424 10.38 -2.92 -8.18
N THR A 425 9.97 -3.62 -9.23
CA THR A 425 8.73 -4.40 -9.27
C THR A 425 8.69 -5.48 -8.18
N ALA A 426 9.80 -6.20 -7.96
CA ALA A 426 9.90 -7.18 -6.87
C ALA A 426 9.72 -6.54 -5.47
N LEU A 427 10.21 -5.32 -5.25
CA LEU A 427 9.99 -4.57 -4.01
C LEU A 427 8.52 -4.14 -3.82
N ASP A 428 7.76 -3.95 -4.91
CA ASP A 428 6.33 -3.63 -4.87
C ASP A 428 5.48 -4.88 -4.60
N ILE A 429 5.95 -6.04 -5.00
CA ILE A 429 5.31 -7.35 -4.80
C ILE A 429 5.59 -7.93 -3.40
N ALA A 430 6.68 -7.55 -2.75
CA ALA A 430 7.12 -8.11 -1.47
C ALA A 430 6.08 -7.92 -0.35
N LEU A 431 5.65 -9.02 0.26
CA LEU A 431 4.69 -9.06 1.37
C LEU A 431 5.30 -9.48 2.71
N ARG A 432 6.51 -10.09 2.71
CA ARG A 432 7.18 -10.63 3.90
C ARG A 432 8.61 -10.12 3.99
N GLU A 433 9.18 -10.14 5.20
CA GLU A 433 10.59 -9.76 5.42
C GLU A 433 11.57 -10.68 4.69
N ASP A 434 11.20 -11.95 4.54
CA ASP A 434 12.00 -12.92 3.79
C ASP A 434 12.10 -12.57 2.30
N ASP A 435 11.04 -11.96 1.74
CA ASP A 435 11.04 -11.46 0.37
C ASP A 435 12.08 -10.33 0.23
N LEU A 436 12.09 -9.37 1.18
CA LEU A 436 13.08 -8.28 1.20
C LEU A 436 14.52 -8.80 1.39
N THR A 437 14.68 -9.87 2.16
CA THR A 437 15.99 -10.49 2.38
C THR A 437 16.55 -11.07 1.08
N GLN A 438 15.71 -11.72 0.28
CA GLN A 438 16.11 -12.28 -1.00
C GLN A 438 16.44 -11.19 -2.03
N ILE A 439 15.63 -10.11 -2.10
CA ILE A 439 15.92 -8.95 -2.94
C ILE A 439 17.23 -8.26 -2.53
N ARG A 440 17.50 -8.16 -1.23
CA ARG A 440 18.77 -7.63 -0.73
C ARG A 440 19.98 -8.47 -1.16
N GLU A 441 19.88 -9.80 -1.11
CA GLU A 441 20.94 -10.69 -1.60
C GLU A 441 21.16 -10.52 -3.11
N GLU A 442 20.11 -10.28 -3.89
CA GLU A 442 20.22 -9.95 -5.32
C GLU A 442 20.96 -8.63 -5.55
N LEU A 443 20.65 -7.59 -4.79
CA LEU A 443 21.36 -6.30 -4.84
C LEU A 443 22.82 -6.40 -4.41
N ILE A 444 23.14 -7.31 -3.47
CA ILE A 444 24.53 -7.61 -3.08
C ILE A 444 25.26 -8.33 -4.22
N ALA A 445 24.64 -9.35 -4.82
CA ALA A 445 25.23 -10.11 -5.92
C ALA A 445 25.46 -9.24 -7.17
N SER A 446 24.57 -8.27 -7.41
CA SER A 446 24.68 -7.28 -8.50
C SER A 446 25.60 -6.08 -8.17
N GLY A 447 26.21 -6.04 -6.96
CA GLY A 447 27.21 -5.04 -6.57
C GLY A 447 26.64 -3.68 -6.11
N TYR A 448 25.31 -3.54 -5.96
CA TYR A 448 24.69 -2.31 -5.46
C TYR A 448 24.81 -2.13 -3.94
N ILE A 449 24.93 -3.24 -3.21
CA ILE A 449 25.12 -3.26 -1.76
C ILE A 449 26.42 -4.00 -1.45
N ARG A 450 27.29 -3.40 -0.64
CA ARG A 450 28.49 -4.07 -0.14
C ARG A 450 28.13 -5.03 0.99
N ARG A 451 28.56 -6.30 0.91
CA ARG A 451 28.43 -7.24 2.02
C ARG A 451 29.37 -6.80 3.15
N LYS A 452 28.84 -6.58 4.35
CA LYS A 452 29.67 -6.35 5.54
C LYS A 452 30.44 -7.65 5.85
N GLY A 453 31.74 -7.55 6.02
CA GLY A 453 32.60 -8.70 6.31
C GLY A 453 32.13 -9.48 7.55
N GLY A 454 32.14 -10.81 7.48
CA GLY A 454 31.77 -11.71 8.58
C GLY A 454 30.31 -12.13 8.67
N THR A 455 29.42 -11.62 7.81
CA THR A 455 28.02 -12.08 7.79
C THR A 455 27.89 -13.42 7.06
N LYS A 456 27.38 -14.46 7.76
CA LYS A 456 27.02 -15.75 7.16
C LYS A 456 25.97 -15.53 6.05
N LYS A 457 25.99 -16.39 5.01
CA LYS A 457 24.89 -16.43 4.02
C LYS A 457 23.56 -16.60 4.76
N VAL A 458 22.63 -15.71 4.52
CA VAL A 458 21.29 -15.78 5.12
C VAL A 458 20.53 -16.94 4.46
N LYS A 459 19.86 -17.77 5.26
CA LYS A 459 18.98 -18.83 4.74
C LYS A 459 17.76 -18.15 4.12
N ILE A 460 17.54 -18.40 2.83
CA ILE A 460 16.38 -17.87 2.11
C ILE A 460 15.20 -18.79 2.38
N THR A 461 14.12 -18.25 2.92
CA THR A 461 12.88 -18.95 3.28
C THR A 461 11.68 -18.49 2.46
N SER A 462 11.83 -17.39 1.70
CA SER A 462 10.79 -16.89 0.80
C SER A 462 10.46 -17.91 -0.30
N ARG A 463 9.17 -18.15 -0.52
CA ARG A 463 8.63 -19.05 -1.55
C ARG A 463 7.80 -18.28 -2.56
N PRO A 464 7.66 -18.77 -3.80
CA PRO A 464 6.72 -18.22 -4.78
C PRO A 464 5.30 -18.19 -4.26
N PHE A 465 4.45 -17.32 -4.81
CA PHE A 465 3.00 -17.45 -4.57
C PHE A 465 2.48 -18.71 -5.25
N HIS A 466 1.53 -19.36 -4.58
CA HIS A 466 0.84 -20.52 -5.10
C HIS A 466 -0.66 -20.23 -5.19
N TYR A 467 -1.21 -20.31 -6.38
CA TYR A 467 -2.63 -20.11 -6.66
C TYR A 467 -3.25 -21.38 -7.22
N LEU A 468 -4.55 -21.52 -7.02
CA LEU A 468 -5.37 -22.51 -7.70
C LEU A 468 -6.27 -21.80 -8.71
N SER A 469 -6.33 -22.32 -9.93
CA SER A 469 -7.31 -21.89 -10.92
C SER A 469 -8.72 -22.33 -10.52
N SER A 470 -9.73 -21.73 -11.11
CA SER A 470 -11.12 -22.14 -10.90
C SER A 470 -11.38 -23.62 -11.26
N ASP A 471 -10.56 -24.19 -12.12
CA ASP A 471 -10.62 -25.59 -12.54
C ASP A 471 -9.66 -26.50 -11.76
N GLY A 472 -9.02 -25.97 -10.70
CA GLY A 472 -8.15 -26.72 -9.78
C GLY A 472 -6.71 -26.93 -10.26
N PHE A 473 -6.25 -26.22 -11.29
CA PHE A 473 -4.85 -26.28 -11.72
C PHE A 473 -3.95 -25.40 -10.87
N HIS A 474 -2.74 -25.86 -10.61
CA HIS A 474 -1.77 -25.15 -9.82
C HIS A 474 -1.03 -24.10 -10.65
N MET A 475 -0.99 -22.87 -10.13
CA MET A 475 -0.29 -21.73 -10.71
C MET A 475 0.72 -21.16 -9.71
N TYR A 476 1.94 -20.93 -10.15
CA TYR A 476 3.03 -20.42 -9.30
C TYR A 476 3.58 -19.12 -9.85
N VAL A 477 3.76 -18.13 -8.98
CA VAL A 477 4.19 -16.78 -9.33
C VAL A 477 5.48 -16.44 -8.60
N GLY A 478 6.53 -16.08 -9.32
CA GLY A 478 7.80 -15.66 -8.73
C GLY A 478 7.74 -14.24 -8.19
N LYS A 479 8.23 -14.04 -6.97
CA LYS A 479 8.24 -12.73 -6.28
C LYS A 479 9.46 -11.87 -6.60
N ASN A 480 10.49 -12.45 -7.19
CA ASN A 480 11.74 -11.79 -7.57
C ASN A 480 12.47 -12.61 -8.65
N ASN A 481 13.55 -12.05 -9.19
CA ASN A 481 14.27 -12.64 -10.31
C ASN A 481 14.87 -14.03 -10.02
N TYR A 482 15.31 -14.30 -8.79
CA TYR A 482 15.79 -15.65 -8.41
C TYR A 482 14.66 -16.67 -8.42
N GLN A 483 13.49 -16.31 -7.89
CA GLN A 483 12.32 -17.20 -7.93
C GLN A 483 11.79 -17.37 -9.36
N ASN A 484 11.83 -16.33 -10.19
CA ASN A 484 11.50 -16.42 -11.60
C ASN A 484 12.38 -17.47 -12.31
N ASP A 485 13.69 -17.44 -12.06
CA ASP A 485 14.62 -18.44 -12.59
C ASP A 485 14.35 -19.84 -12.05
N GLU A 486 14.13 -19.95 -10.74
CA GLU A 486 13.88 -21.23 -10.09
C GLU A 486 12.60 -21.88 -10.60
N LEU A 487 11.52 -21.13 -10.68
CA LEU A 487 10.25 -21.58 -11.24
C LEU A 487 10.40 -22.05 -12.70
N THR A 488 11.06 -21.23 -13.53
CA THR A 488 11.15 -21.50 -14.95
C THR A 488 12.10 -22.65 -15.27
N PHE A 489 13.28 -22.73 -14.61
CA PHE A 489 14.34 -23.65 -15.04
C PHE A 489 14.56 -24.86 -14.15
N LYS A 490 14.03 -24.87 -12.91
CA LYS A 490 14.16 -25.99 -12.00
C LYS A 490 12.84 -26.66 -11.65
N PHE A 491 11.75 -25.87 -11.50
CA PHE A 491 10.46 -26.35 -11.05
C PHE A 491 9.54 -26.75 -12.19
N ALA A 492 9.46 -25.92 -13.25
CA ALA A 492 8.59 -26.19 -14.39
C ALA A 492 9.14 -27.31 -15.28
N THR A 493 8.24 -28.18 -15.72
CA THR A 493 8.52 -29.25 -16.69
C THR A 493 8.28 -28.76 -18.12
N GLY A 494 8.74 -29.51 -19.12
CA GLY A 494 8.66 -29.07 -20.54
C GLY A 494 7.26 -28.82 -21.07
N GLY A 495 6.25 -29.53 -20.53
CA GLY A 495 4.84 -29.38 -20.91
C GLY A 495 4.07 -28.32 -20.13
N ASP A 496 4.65 -27.73 -19.09
CA ASP A 496 4.01 -26.62 -18.35
C ASP A 496 4.03 -25.34 -19.18
N TRP A 497 3.14 -24.40 -18.86
CA TRP A 497 3.04 -23.13 -19.54
C TRP A 497 3.65 -22.00 -18.72
N TRP A 498 4.40 -21.17 -19.39
CA TRP A 498 5.05 -19.99 -18.85
C TRP A 498 4.36 -18.73 -19.37
N PHE A 499 4.11 -17.76 -18.49
CA PHE A 499 3.46 -16.47 -18.80
C PHE A 499 4.30 -15.32 -18.27
N HIS A 500 4.30 -14.20 -19.00
CA HIS A 500 4.98 -12.97 -18.59
C HIS A 500 4.39 -11.75 -19.30
N ALA A 501 4.39 -10.60 -18.63
CA ALA A 501 3.99 -9.34 -19.24
C ALA A 501 4.96 -8.90 -20.33
N LYS A 502 4.43 -8.65 -21.52
CA LYS A 502 5.23 -8.38 -22.72
C LYS A 502 6.01 -7.07 -22.65
N GLY A 503 7.33 -7.15 -22.85
CA GLY A 503 8.20 -5.98 -22.94
C GLY A 503 8.35 -5.15 -21.68
N MET A 504 7.93 -5.65 -20.51
CA MET A 504 8.03 -4.93 -19.25
C MET A 504 8.42 -5.84 -18.09
N PRO A 505 8.95 -5.28 -16.97
CA PRO A 505 9.25 -6.06 -15.77
C PRO A 505 8.00 -6.69 -15.14
N GLY A 506 8.12 -7.95 -14.73
CA GLY A 506 7.04 -8.71 -14.13
C GLY A 506 7.49 -10.06 -13.58
N SER A 507 6.54 -10.79 -12.99
CA SER A 507 6.75 -12.14 -12.50
C SER A 507 6.64 -13.16 -13.61
N HIS A 508 7.44 -14.23 -13.52
CA HIS A 508 7.16 -15.45 -14.26
C HIS A 508 6.01 -16.19 -13.58
N VAL A 509 5.01 -16.55 -14.36
CA VAL A 509 3.91 -17.38 -13.89
C VAL A 509 4.02 -18.74 -14.56
N ILE A 510 3.96 -19.81 -13.76
CA ILE A 510 3.98 -21.19 -14.24
C ILE A 510 2.63 -21.80 -13.98
N LEU A 511 1.92 -22.20 -15.04
CA LEU A 511 0.71 -23.02 -14.98
C LEU A 511 1.10 -24.48 -15.16
N LYS A 512 0.83 -25.29 -14.15
CA LYS A 512 1.13 -26.73 -14.16
C LYS A 512 0.06 -27.51 -14.92
N THR A 513 0.47 -28.26 -15.92
CA THR A 513 -0.45 -29.11 -16.70
C THR A 513 -0.76 -30.44 -16.02
N GLU A 514 0.19 -30.99 -15.27
CA GLU A 514 0.09 -32.31 -14.65
C GLU A 514 -0.31 -33.43 -15.64
N GLY A 515 0.01 -33.23 -16.92
CA GLY A 515 -0.35 -34.18 -17.99
C GLY A 515 -1.82 -34.14 -18.43
N LYS A 516 -2.58 -33.13 -17.97
CA LYS A 516 -3.99 -32.92 -18.35
C LYS A 516 -4.10 -31.84 -19.43
N GLU A 517 -5.18 -31.89 -20.19
CA GLU A 517 -5.55 -30.82 -21.10
C GLU A 517 -6.06 -29.60 -20.31
N LEU A 518 -5.56 -28.42 -20.64
CA LEU A 518 -5.89 -27.17 -19.95
C LEU A 518 -7.07 -26.47 -20.64
N PRO A 519 -8.11 -26.03 -19.90
CA PRO A 519 -9.17 -25.22 -20.45
C PRO A 519 -8.69 -23.78 -20.69
N ASP A 520 -9.31 -23.07 -21.65
CA ASP A 520 -8.99 -21.67 -21.98
C ASP A 520 -9.02 -20.76 -20.75
N ARG A 521 -9.94 -21.00 -19.84
CA ARG A 521 -10.08 -20.26 -18.58
C ARG A 521 -8.82 -20.34 -17.72
N ALA A 522 -8.14 -21.47 -17.64
CA ALA A 522 -6.90 -21.59 -16.88
C ALA A 522 -5.77 -20.75 -17.48
N PHE A 523 -5.74 -20.59 -18.82
CA PHE A 523 -4.81 -19.68 -19.50
C PHE A 523 -5.11 -18.21 -19.17
N GLU A 524 -6.39 -17.81 -19.20
CA GLU A 524 -6.79 -16.46 -18.84
C GLU A 524 -6.44 -16.14 -17.38
N GLU A 525 -6.70 -17.05 -16.46
CA GLU A 525 -6.41 -16.88 -15.03
C GLU A 525 -4.89 -16.79 -14.78
N ALA A 526 -4.07 -17.59 -15.42
CA ALA A 526 -2.61 -17.48 -15.35
C ALA A 526 -2.10 -16.17 -15.97
N ALA A 527 -2.71 -15.72 -17.07
CA ALA A 527 -2.39 -14.43 -17.66
C ALA A 527 -2.78 -13.25 -16.76
N ARG A 528 -3.91 -13.30 -16.06
CA ARG A 528 -4.31 -12.31 -15.04
C ARG A 528 -3.27 -12.21 -13.91
N LEU A 529 -2.75 -13.33 -13.45
CA LEU A 529 -1.64 -13.33 -12.47
C LEU A 529 -0.39 -12.65 -13.04
N ALA A 530 0.00 -12.94 -14.28
CA ALA A 530 1.16 -12.30 -14.90
C ALA A 530 0.94 -10.78 -15.08
N ALA A 531 -0.27 -10.35 -15.41
CA ALA A 531 -0.66 -8.95 -15.49
C ALA A 531 -0.59 -8.25 -14.13
N TYR A 532 -1.19 -8.85 -13.11
CA TYR A 532 -1.25 -8.31 -11.74
C TYR A 532 0.14 -8.18 -11.11
N TYR A 533 1.03 -9.15 -11.33
CA TYR A 533 2.40 -9.14 -10.81
C TYR A 533 3.40 -8.53 -11.80
N SER A 534 2.99 -7.49 -12.52
CA SER A 534 3.83 -6.72 -13.44
C SER A 534 3.88 -5.24 -13.09
N LYS A 535 4.78 -4.51 -13.76
CA LYS A 535 4.87 -3.05 -13.65
C LYS A 535 3.59 -2.33 -14.11
N ALA A 536 2.79 -2.95 -14.97
CA ALA A 536 1.57 -2.38 -15.53
C ALA A 536 0.29 -2.72 -14.75
N ARG A 537 0.38 -3.27 -13.54
CA ARG A 537 -0.77 -3.75 -12.74
C ARG A 537 -1.93 -2.76 -12.56
N GLU A 538 -1.69 -1.47 -12.76
CA GLU A 538 -2.71 -0.41 -12.67
C GLU A 538 -3.31 -0.04 -14.04
N GLN A 539 -2.92 -0.74 -15.10
CA GLN A 539 -3.40 -0.50 -16.46
C GLN A 539 -4.40 -1.59 -16.86
N ASN A 540 -5.28 -1.27 -17.78
CA ASN A 540 -6.20 -2.24 -18.39
C ASN A 540 -5.59 -2.82 -19.67
N LYS A 541 -6.03 -4.01 -20.06
CA LYS A 541 -5.65 -4.70 -21.32
C LYS A 541 -4.13 -4.85 -21.49
N ILE A 542 -3.49 -5.41 -20.47
CA ILE A 542 -2.05 -5.69 -20.47
C ILE A 542 -1.78 -6.86 -21.42
N GLU A 543 -0.82 -6.68 -22.35
CA GLU A 543 -0.36 -7.78 -23.22
C GLU A 543 0.50 -8.77 -22.43
N ILE A 544 0.07 -10.03 -22.41
CA ILE A 544 0.77 -11.15 -21.77
C ILE A 544 1.22 -12.12 -22.85
N ASP A 545 2.53 -12.37 -22.89
CA ASP A 545 3.11 -13.44 -23.69
C ASP A 545 3.07 -14.75 -22.90
N TYR A 546 2.69 -15.85 -23.58
CA TYR A 546 2.68 -17.15 -22.98
C TYR A 546 3.14 -18.23 -23.97
N VAL A 547 3.81 -19.24 -23.46
CA VAL A 547 4.43 -20.26 -24.26
C VAL A 547 4.71 -21.51 -23.43
N GLU A 548 4.75 -22.69 -24.07
CA GLU A 548 5.22 -23.90 -23.37
C GLU A 548 6.67 -23.70 -22.89
N LYS A 549 6.93 -24.10 -21.64
CA LYS A 549 8.24 -23.92 -20.98
C LYS A 549 9.42 -24.44 -21.79
N LYS A 550 9.25 -25.50 -22.60
CA LYS A 550 10.33 -26.05 -23.46
C LYS A 550 10.92 -25.01 -24.42
N ASN A 551 10.14 -23.98 -24.80
CA ASN A 551 10.54 -22.89 -25.70
C ASN A 551 11.16 -21.68 -24.98
N VAL A 552 11.26 -21.71 -23.65
CA VAL A 552 11.89 -20.67 -22.84
C VAL A 552 13.34 -21.06 -22.53
N LYS A 553 14.28 -20.18 -22.87
CA LYS A 553 15.73 -20.44 -22.69
C LYS A 553 16.38 -19.29 -21.92
N LYS A 554 17.42 -19.61 -21.17
CA LYS A 554 18.29 -18.64 -20.52
C LYS A 554 19.56 -18.45 -21.34
N PRO A 555 19.86 -17.25 -21.84
CA PRO A 555 21.12 -16.95 -22.50
C PRO A 555 22.30 -17.12 -21.52
N GLY A 556 23.45 -17.56 -22.04
CA GLY A 556 24.67 -17.68 -21.22
C GLY A 556 25.08 -16.31 -20.67
N GLY A 557 25.34 -16.24 -19.35
CA GLY A 557 25.72 -14.99 -18.67
C GLY A 557 24.58 -14.02 -18.39
N ALA A 558 23.33 -14.33 -18.75
CA ALA A 558 22.18 -13.47 -18.47
C ALA A 558 21.91 -13.33 -16.96
N LYS A 559 21.45 -12.15 -16.55
CA LYS A 559 21.03 -11.86 -15.17
C LYS A 559 19.86 -12.74 -14.74
N PRO A 560 19.66 -12.94 -13.41
CA PRO A 560 18.47 -13.62 -12.91
C PRO A 560 17.17 -13.00 -13.46
N GLY A 561 16.18 -13.84 -13.77
CA GLY A 561 14.89 -13.41 -14.34
C GLY A 561 14.91 -13.12 -15.83
N PHE A 562 16.07 -12.97 -16.47
CA PHE A 562 16.14 -12.71 -17.91
C PHE A 562 16.05 -14.00 -18.72
N VAL A 563 15.11 -14.03 -19.67
CA VAL A 563 14.86 -15.18 -20.56
C VAL A 563 14.65 -14.72 -22.01
N VAL A 564 14.87 -15.64 -22.94
CA VAL A 564 14.43 -15.51 -24.33
C VAL A 564 13.47 -16.64 -24.66
N TYR A 565 12.45 -16.36 -25.42
CA TYR A 565 11.44 -17.34 -25.82
C TYR A 565 11.05 -17.12 -27.29
N TYR A 566 10.56 -18.19 -27.90
CA TYR A 566 10.22 -18.21 -29.30
C TYR A 566 8.85 -18.87 -29.48
N THR A 567 8.18 -18.54 -30.58
CA THR A 567 6.87 -19.12 -30.93
C THR A 567 5.81 -18.94 -29.82
N ASN A 568 5.81 -17.75 -29.18
CA ASN A 568 4.86 -17.40 -28.14
C ASN A 568 3.49 -17.02 -28.73
N TYR A 569 2.48 -17.18 -27.92
CA TYR A 569 1.17 -16.58 -28.07
C TYR A 569 1.11 -15.30 -27.22
N SER A 570 0.18 -14.40 -27.55
CA SER A 570 -0.07 -13.19 -26.76
C SER A 570 -1.57 -13.00 -26.55
N MET A 571 -1.95 -12.53 -25.37
CA MET A 571 -3.33 -12.11 -25.08
C MET A 571 -3.33 -10.78 -24.31
N ALA A 572 -4.39 -10.00 -24.48
CA ALA A 572 -4.62 -8.78 -23.71
C ALA A 572 -5.63 -9.07 -22.61
N ILE A 573 -5.26 -8.84 -21.35
CA ILE A 573 -6.06 -9.20 -20.18
C ILE A 573 -5.99 -8.09 -19.11
N ASP A 574 -7.07 -7.96 -18.34
CA ASP A 574 -7.09 -7.06 -17.19
C ASP A 574 -6.48 -7.76 -15.95
N PRO A 575 -5.79 -7.02 -15.06
CA PRO A 575 -5.05 -7.60 -13.92
C PRO A 575 -5.97 -7.94 -12.72
N ASP A 576 -7.16 -8.45 -12.98
CA ASP A 576 -8.11 -8.84 -11.93
C ASP A 576 -7.88 -10.29 -11.47
N ILE A 577 -7.50 -10.45 -10.22
CA ILE A 577 -7.25 -11.73 -9.56
C ILE A 577 -8.23 -12.04 -8.42
N SER A 578 -9.30 -11.25 -8.28
CA SER A 578 -10.29 -11.35 -7.18
C SER A 578 -10.96 -12.73 -7.08
N ALA A 579 -11.12 -13.42 -8.22
CA ALA A 579 -11.70 -14.76 -8.30
C ALA A 579 -10.70 -15.89 -8.01
N LEU A 580 -9.40 -15.60 -7.86
CA LEU A 580 -8.36 -16.61 -7.70
C LEU A 580 -8.06 -16.88 -6.22
N THR A 581 -7.87 -18.14 -5.88
CA THR A 581 -7.58 -18.57 -4.50
C THR A 581 -6.07 -18.68 -4.30
N LEU A 582 -5.53 -17.81 -3.44
CA LEU A 582 -4.16 -17.95 -2.92
C LEU A 582 -4.14 -19.09 -1.90
N VAL A 583 -3.29 -20.08 -2.13
CA VAL A 583 -3.05 -21.18 -1.19
C VAL A 583 -2.08 -20.69 -0.12
N GLU A 584 -2.53 -20.63 1.12
CA GLU A 584 -1.66 -20.33 2.27
C GLU A 584 -0.85 -21.59 2.61
N ASP A 585 0.51 -21.45 2.65
CA ASP A 585 1.45 -22.49 3.09
C ASP A 585 1.53 -22.62 4.61
#